data_0d7e70088834e188f5f717d4dfe36e0b
#
_entry.id   0d7e70088834e188f5f717d4dfe36e0b
#
_cell.length_a   1.000
_cell.length_b   1.000
_cell.length_c   1.000
_cell.angle_alpha   90.00
_cell.angle_beta   90.00
_cell.angle_gamma   90.00
#
_symmetry.space_group_name_H-M   'P 1'
#
loop_
_entity.id
_entity.type
_entity.pdbx_description
1 polymer ?
#
loop_
_entity_poly.entity_id
_entity_poly.type
_entity_poly.pdbx_seq_one_letter_code
_entity_poly.pdbx_strand_id
1 'polypeptide(L)'
;MADNLNEKLGTVLDTFSEKHTAGTDRNQQGESAEDTFYRDFAKLKMSVIRPVFATVGNMLKERGHEFNISEEQGGKISIHIVPAGVSKSIHPYDWFPTLSFFGAPYTKTIGLHARNARPNSEASSGPRGEYKLWQIDSQLVEKELMKFISEIANW
;
A
#
# COMPACT_ATOMS: atom_id res chain seq x y z
N MET A 1 -26.01 16.32 32.25
CA MET A 1 -25.52 16.39 30.85
C MET A 1 -24.20 15.70 30.63
N ALA A 2 -23.19 15.94 31.45
CA ALA A 2 -21.91 15.21 31.35
C ALA A 2 -22.11 13.72 31.58
N ASP A 3 -22.99 13.34 32.49
CA ASP A 3 -23.30 11.93 32.79
C ASP A 3 -23.94 11.24 31.59
N ASN A 4 -24.83 11.90 30.87
CA ASN A 4 -25.45 11.36 29.67
C ASN A 4 -24.44 11.14 28.55
N LEU A 5 -23.50 12.04 28.41
CA LEU A 5 -22.44 11.92 27.40
C LEU A 5 -21.54 10.75 27.74
N ASN A 6 -21.16 10.61 29.01
CA ASN A 6 -20.33 9.51 29.48
C ASN A 6 -21.05 8.17 29.30
N GLU A 7 -22.35 8.11 29.58
CA GLU A 7 -23.15 6.90 29.36
C GLU A 7 -23.21 6.56 27.89
N LYS A 8 -23.45 7.52 27.02
CA LYS A 8 -23.49 7.30 25.57
C LYS A 8 -22.15 6.84 25.05
N LEU A 9 -21.09 7.51 25.48
CA LEU A 9 -19.76 7.13 25.08
C LEU A 9 -19.40 5.75 25.59
N GLY A 10 -19.74 5.46 26.85
CA GLY A 10 -19.54 4.12 27.42
C GLY A 10 -20.27 3.05 26.63
N THR A 11 -21.52 3.28 26.27
CA THR A 11 -22.32 2.35 25.48
C THR A 11 -21.70 2.12 24.10
N VAL A 12 -21.25 3.19 23.43
CA VAL A 12 -20.61 3.08 22.13
C VAL A 12 -19.30 2.31 22.25
N LEU A 13 -18.49 2.60 23.25
CA LEU A 13 -17.22 1.90 23.46
C LEU A 13 -17.46 0.45 23.85
N ASP A 14 -18.47 0.17 24.65
CA ASP A 14 -18.83 -1.21 25.00
C ASP A 14 -19.30 -2.00 23.79
N THR A 15 -20.10 -1.39 22.93
CA THR A 15 -20.54 -1.99 21.68
C THR A 15 -19.33 -2.28 20.77
N PHE A 16 -18.41 -1.35 20.71
CA PHE A 16 -17.19 -1.52 19.95
C PHE A 16 -16.35 -2.67 20.50
N SER A 17 -16.18 -2.71 21.82
CA SER A 17 -15.44 -3.79 22.49
C SER A 17 -16.14 -5.14 22.31
N GLU A 18 -17.46 -5.18 22.41
CA GLU A 18 -18.24 -6.39 22.19
C GLU A 18 -18.08 -6.93 20.77
N LYS A 19 -18.10 -6.03 19.78
CA LYS A 19 -17.86 -6.44 18.38
C LYS A 19 -16.49 -7.07 18.20
N HIS A 20 -15.48 -6.45 18.78
CA HIS A 20 -14.13 -6.99 18.71
C HIS A 20 -14.02 -8.29 19.48
N THR A 21 -14.57 -8.35 20.68
CA THR A 21 -14.54 -9.54 21.51
C THR A 21 -15.36 -10.67 20.87
N ALA A 22 -16.55 -10.35 20.37
CA ALA A 22 -17.39 -11.35 19.71
C ALA A 22 -16.74 -11.87 18.44
N GLY A 23 -16.08 -11.02 17.69
CA GLY A 23 -15.28 -11.42 16.55
C GLY A 23 -14.13 -12.33 16.97
N THR A 24 -13.46 -11.98 18.06
CA THR A 24 -12.41 -12.78 18.67
C THR A 24 -12.92 -14.15 19.07
N ASP A 25 -14.01 -14.19 19.82
CA ASP A 25 -14.60 -15.43 20.31
C ASP A 25 -15.09 -16.31 19.18
N ARG A 26 -15.76 -15.72 18.19
CA ARG A 26 -16.32 -16.46 17.06
C ARG A 26 -15.23 -17.09 16.21
N ASN A 27 -14.15 -16.38 16.02
CA ASN A 27 -13.06 -16.85 15.15
C ASN A 27 -12.03 -17.67 15.90
N GLN A 28 -12.08 -17.68 17.21
CA GLN A 28 -11.05 -18.30 18.06
C GLN A 28 -9.65 -17.77 17.78
N GLN A 29 -9.57 -16.62 17.13
CA GLN A 29 -8.33 -16.06 16.63
C GLN A 29 -8.07 -14.67 17.14
N GLY A 30 -9.04 -14.06 17.79
CA GLY A 30 -8.90 -12.73 18.33
C GLY A 30 -8.84 -11.64 17.26
N GLU A 31 -9.30 -11.93 16.06
CA GLU A 31 -9.19 -10.99 14.96
C GLU A 31 -10.44 -10.12 14.81
N SER A 32 -10.23 -8.81 14.73
CA SER A 32 -11.25 -7.87 14.30
C SER A 32 -11.37 -7.89 12.77
N ALA A 33 -12.39 -7.21 12.25
CA ALA A 33 -12.54 -7.05 10.79
C ALA A 33 -11.33 -6.35 10.18
N GLU A 34 -10.73 -5.40 10.92
CA GLU A 34 -9.52 -4.71 10.47
C GLU A 34 -8.33 -5.65 10.42
N ASP A 35 -8.17 -6.48 11.44
CA ASP A 35 -7.07 -7.44 11.48
C ASP A 35 -7.20 -8.45 10.33
N THR A 36 -8.41 -8.89 10.05
CA THR A 36 -8.70 -9.79 8.93
C THR A 36 -8.33 -9.12 7.60
N PHE A 37 -8.71 -7.86 7.44
CA PHE A 37 -8.38 -7.08 6.24
C PHE A 37 -6.86 -6.99 6.05
N TYR A 38 -6.12 -6.61 7.10
CA TYR A 38 -4.68 -6.49 7.02
C TYR A 38 -3.99 -7.83 6.77
N ARG A 39 -4.51 -8.91 7.34
CA ARG A 39 -4.00 -10.24 7.08
C ARG A 39 -4.19 -10.63 5.62
N ASP A 40 -5.36 -10.38 5.07
CA ASP A 40 -5.66 -10.68 3.67
C ASP A 40 -4.82 -9.81 2.73
N PHE A 41 -4.64 -8.55 3.09
CA PHE A 41 -3.77 -7.66 2.34
C PHE A 41 -2.31 -8.12 2.41
N ALA A 42 -1.85 -8.57 3.58
CA ALA A 42 -0.50 -9.10 3.74
C ALA A 42 -0.27 -10.30 2.80
N LYS A 43 -1.26 -11.18 2.67
CA LYS A 43 -1.19 -12.29 1.72
C LYS A 43 -1.08 -11.81 0.28
N LEU A 44 -1.87 -10.81 -0.10
CA LEU A 44 -1.81 -10.20 -1.44
C LEU A 44 -0.46 -9.55 -1.69
N LYS A 45 0.09 -8.84 -0.70
CA LYS A 45 1.41 -8.25 -0.83
C LYS A 45 2.47 -9.31 -1.14
N MET A 46 2.43 -10.43 -0.45
CA MET A 46 3.39 -11.50 -0.60
C MET A 46 3.19 -12.33 -1.87
N SER A 47 1.93 -12.61 -2.23
CA SER A 47 1.62 -13.56 -3.31
C SER A 47 1.38 -12.90 -4.66
N VAL A 48 1.03 -11.63 -4.69
CA VAL A 48 0.65 -10.92 -5.93
C VAL A 48 1.52 -9.70 -6.16
N ILE A 49 1.50 -8.74 -5.24
CA ILE A 49 2.12 -7.43 -5.48
C ILE A 49 3.64 -7.52 -5.51
N ARG A 50 4.24 -8.12 -4.50
CA ARG A 50 5.69 -8.24 -4.41
C ARG A 50 6.30 -9.03 -5.56
N PRO A 51 5.74 -10.20 -5.97
CA PRO A 51 6.27 -10.92 -7.13
C PRO A 51 6.23 -10.12 -8.43
N VAL A 52 5.16 -9.36 -8.68
CA VAL A 52 5.06 -8.51 -9.87
C VAL A 52 6.09 -7.39 -9.80
N PHE A 53 6.21 -6.73 -8.66
CA PHE A 53 7.23 -5.69 -8.45
C PHE A 53 8.64 -6.23 -8.70
N ALA A 54 8.94 -7.42 -8.18
CA ALA A 54 10.25 -8.04 -8.36
C ALA A 54 10.50 -8.42 -9.82
N THR A 55 9.51 -8.97 -10.50
CA THR A 55 9.64 -9.37 -11.90
C THR A 55 9.91 -8.17 -12.79
N VAL A 56 9.08 -7.12 -12.67
CA VAL A 56 9.24 -5.91 -13.46
C VAL A 56 10.52 -5.17 -13.05
N GLY A 57 10.83 -5.12 -11.76
CA GLY A 57 12.07 -4.53 -11.26
C GLY A 57 13.30 -5.18 -11.85
N ASN A 58 13.32 -6.52 -11.94
CA ASN A 58 14.43 -7.23 -12.55
C ASN A 58 14.56 -6.92 -14.04
N MET A 59 13.45 -6.73 -14.75
CA MET A 59 13.47 -6.31 -16.15
C MET A 59 14.07 -4.89 -16.28
N LEU A 60 13.76 -4.00 -15.36
CA LEU A 60 14.36 -2.67 -15.30
C LEU A 60 15.86 -2.75 -15.04
N LYS A 61 16.27 -3.65 -14.14
CA LYS A 61 17.66 -3.86 -13.80
C LYS A 61 18.48 -4.34 -15.01
N GLU A 62 17.92 -5.22 -15.82
CA GLU A 62 18.54 -5.68 -17.06
C GLU A 62 18.80 -4.54 -18.04
N ARG A 63 18.03 -3.46 -17.93
CA ARG A 63 18.16 -2.28 -18.79
C ARG A 63 18.97 -1.15 -18.16
N GLY A 64 19.64 -1.43 -17.05
CA GLY A 64 20.54 -0.46 -16.40
C GLY A 64 19.90 0.39 -15.33
N HIS A 65 18.62 0.21 -15.04
CA HIS A 65 17.95 0.89 -13.95
C HIS A 65 18.07 0.08 -12.67
N GLU A 66 17.70 0.66 -11.56
CA GLU A 66 17.66 -0.04 -10.29
C GLU A 66 16.29 0.14 -9.63
N PHE A 67 16.00 -0.69 -8.67
CA PHE A 67 14.74 -0.59 -7.92
C PHE A 67 14.93 -1.05 -6.49
N ASN A 68 14.01 -0.64 -5.64
CA ASN A 68 13.92 -1.09 -4.26
C ASN A 68 12.46 -1.32 -3.91
N ILE A 69 12.18 -2.42 -3.23
CA ILE A 69 10.85 -2.71 -2.71
C ILE A 69 10.90 -2.48 -1.20
N SER A 70 10.01 -1.62 -0.70
CA SER A 70 9.89 -1.37 0.72
C SER A 70 8.49 -1.76 1.19
N GLU A 71 8.40 -2.23 2.40
CA GLU A 71 7.14 -2.66 2.98
C GLU A 71 7.03 -2.16 4.40
N GLU A 72 5.93 -1.46 4.69
CA GLU A 72 5.61 -1.05 6.05
C GLU A 72 4.70 -2.10 6.67
N GLN A 73 4.99 -2.46 7.90
CA GLN A 73 4.22 -3.46 8.60
C GLN A 73 2.76 -3.03 8.68
N GLY A 74 1.89 -3.91 8.15
CA GLY A 74 0.45 -3.74 8.21
C GLY A 74 -0.19 -2.87 7.15
N GLY A 75 0.54 -2.00 6.47
CA GLY A 75 -0.14 -0.95 5.74
C GLY A 75 0.25 -0.67 4.30
N LYS A 76 1.48 -0.88 3.88
CA LYS A 76 1.91 -0.36 2.59
C LYS A 76 3.03 -1.21 1.99
N ILE A 77 3.00 -1.38 0.67
CA ILE A 77 4.12 -1.91 -0.09
C ILE A 77 4.40 -0.96 -1.25
N SER A 78 5.67 -0.64 -1.45
CA SER A 78 6.11 0.34 -2.44
C SER A 78 7.24 -0.20 -3.29
N ILE A 79 7.26 0.21 -4.56
CA ILE A 79 8.43 0.05 -5.42
C ILE A 79 9.00 1.43 -5.72
N HIS A 80 10.29 1.60 -5.47
CA HIS A 80 11.04 2.80 -5.79
C HIS A 80 11.89 2.50 -7.01
N ILE A 81 11.77 3.31 -8.05
CA ILE A 81 12.52 3.12 -9.29
C ILE A 81 13.63 4.14 -9.36
N VAL A 82 14.86 3.66 -9.55
CA VAL A 82 16.05 4.51 -9.68
C VAL A 82 16.47 4.48 -11.13
N PRO A 83 16.15 5.53 -11.90
CA PRO A 83 16.53 5.58 -13.32
C PRO A 83 18.04 5.54 -13.50
N ALA A 84 18.49 4.98 -14.61
CA ALA A 84 19.91 4.93 -14.96
C ALA A 84 20.49 6.36 -14.97
N GLY A 85 21.68 6.49 -14.42
CA GLY A 85 22.37 7.78 -14.35
C GLY A 85 22.05 8.62 -13.12
N VAL A 86 21.13 8.18 -12.27
CA VAL A 86 20.81 8.88 -11.02
C VAL A 86 21.50 8.17 -9.86
N SER A 87 22.21 8.93 -9.03
CA SER A 87 22.99 8.36 -7.93
C SER A 87 22.16 8.14 -6.68
N LYS A 88 22.11 6.90 -6.21
CA LYS A 88 21.46 6.55 -4.94
C LYS A 88 22.22 7.10 -3.73
N SER A 89 23.50 7.33 -3.85
CA SER A 89 24.31 7.82 -2.74
C SER A 89 24.04 9.28 -2.40
N ILE A 90 23.47 10.04 -3.34
CA ILE A 90 23.18 11.46 -3.18
C ILE A 90 21.72 11.68 -2.76
N HIS A 91 20.83 10.80 -3.19
CA HIS A 91 19.39 10.96 -2.95
C HIS A 91 18.82 9.78 -2.18
N PRO A 92 18.03 10.01 -1.13
CA PRO A 92 17.29 8.93 -0.47
C PRO A 92 16.21 8.37 -1.39
N TYR A 93 15.78 7.15 -1.13
CA TYR A 93 14.75 6.50 -1.95
C TYR A 93 13.47 7.31 -2.09
N ASP A 94 13.15 8.14 -1.09
CA ASP A 94 11.96 8.99 -1.12
C ASP A 94 11.97 10.02 -2.25
N TRP A 95 13.14 10.27 -2.82
CA TRP A 95 13.30 11.22 -3.91
C TRP A 95 13.14 10.59 -5.29
N PHE A 96 12.97 9.28 -5.34
CA PHE A 96 12.80 8.55 -6.58
C PHE A 96 11.33 8.27 -6.86
N PRO A 97 10.94 8.04 -8.12
CA PRO A 97 9.58 7.65 -8.45
C PRO A 97 9.14 6.45 -7.63
N THR A 98 7.96 6.53 -7.05
CA THR A 98 7.47 5.51 -6.13
C THR A 98 6.01 5.19 -6.42
N LEU A 99 5.70 3.92 -6.58
CA LEU A 99 4.33 3.43 -6.68
C LEU A 99 4.04 2.59 -5.44
N SER A 100 2.92 2.89 -4.78
CA SER A 100 2.56 2.26 -3.51
C SER A 100 1.15 1.73 -3.52
N PHE A 101 0.97 0.54 -2.95
CA PHE A 101 -0.34 0.01 -2.58
C PHE A 101 -0.45 0.08 -1.07
N PHE A 102 -1.53 0.64 -0.57
CA PHE A 102 -1.72 0.79 0.88
C PHE A 102 -3.13 0.38 1.28
N GLY A 103 -3.25 -0.21 2.46
CA GLY A 103 -4.53 -0.66 2.98
C GLY A 103 -5.29 0.44 3.70
N ALA A 104 -6.59 0.53 3.42
CA ALA A 104 -7.51 1.41 4.12
C ALA A 104 -8.55 0.53 4.84
N PRO A 105 -8.34 0.21 6.12
CA PRO A 105 -9.17 -0.78 6.82
C PRO A 105 -10.61 -0.34 7.03
N TYR A 106 -10.85 0.96 7.17
CA TYR A 106 -12.22 1.46 7.38
C TYR A 106 -13.11 1.24 6.17
N THR A 107 -12.57 1.40 4.99
CA THR A 107 -13.29 1.17 3.74
C THR A 107 -13.09 -0.22 3.19
N LYS A 108 -12.13 -0.96 3.77
CA LYS A 108 -11.71 -2.28 3.31
C LYS A 108 -11.27 -2.26 1.85
N THR A 109 -10.51 -1.24 1.50
CA THR A 109 -10.01 -1.04 0.16
C THR A 109 -8.50 -0.90 0.15
N ILE A 110 -7.92 -1.06 -1.02
CA ILE A 110 -6.50 -0.86 -1.27
C ILE A 110 -6.37 0.37 -2.13
N GLY A 111 -5.68 1.38 -1.62
CA GLY A 111 -5.37 2.58 -2.38
C GLY A 111 -4.10 2.41 -3.18
N LEU A 112 -4.07 3.02 -4.34
CA LEU A 112 -2.87 3.09 -5.18
C LEU A 112 -2.42 4.55 -5.22
N HIS A 113 -1.16 4.76 -4.87
CA HIS A 113 -0.56 6.10 -4.83
C HIS A 113 0.71 6.11 -5.66
N ALA A 114 0.87 7.14 -6.48
CA ALA A 114 2.07 7.32 -7.28
C ALA A 114 2.73 8.64 -6.96
N ARG A 115 4.05 8.63 -6.86
CA ARG A 115 4.86 9.82 -6.72
C ARG A 115 5.87 9.84 -7.86
N ASN A 116 5.71 10.81 -8.76
CA ASN A 116 6.63 11.06 -9.85
C ASN A 116 7.67 12.09 -9.38
N ALA A 117 8.75 11.59 -8.81
CA ALA A 117 9.85 12.45 -8.40
C ALA A 117 10.90 12.51 -9.52
N ARG A 118 11.33 13.70 -9.85
CA ARG A 118 12.43 13.93 -10.81
C ARG A 118 13.55 14.65 -10.11
N PRO A 119 14.79 14.26 -10.34
CA PRO A 119 15.90 15.10 -9.90
C PRO A 119 15.77 16.48 -10.56
N ASN A 120 15.91 17.55 -9.78
CA ASN A 120 15.88 18.94 -10.25
C ASN A 120 14.50 19.44 -10.74
N SER A 121 13.41 18.77 -10.39
CA SER A 121 12.07 19.28 -10.67
C SER A 121 11.11 18.96 -9.53
N GLU A 122 9.96 19.61 -9.54
CA GLU A 122 8.97 19.35 -8.50
C GLU A 122 8.40 17.96 -8.62
N ALA A 123 8.29 17.28 -7.47
CA ALA A 123 7.64 15.97 -7.40
C ALA A 123 6.13 16.16 -7.52
N SER A 124 5.50 15.33 -8.34
CA SER A 124 4.06 15.21 -8.41
C SER A 124 3.63 13.93 -7.70
N SER A 125 2.69 14.03 -6.78
CA SER A 125 2.18 12.86 -6.08
C SER A 125 0.68 12.91 -5.96
N GLY A 126 0.04 11.75 -5.92
CA GLY A 126 -1.39 11.67 -5.75
C GLY A 126 -1.93 10.26 -5.87
N PRO A 127 -3.22 10.09 -5.52
CA PRO A 127 -3.87 8.80 -5.67
C PRO A 127 -4.09 8.45 -7.14
N ARG A 128 -3.98 7.17 -7.44
CA ARG A 128 -4.16 6.64 -8.80
C ARG A 128 -5.36 5.71 -8.89
N GLY A 129 -5.88 5.27 -7.78
CA GLY A 129 -7.04 4.39 -7.76
C GLY A 129 -7.31 3.82 -6.40
N GLU A 130 -8.44 3.13 -6.30
CA GLU A 130 -8.87 2.45 -5.10
C GLU A 130 -9.53 1.15 -5.52
N TYR A 131 -9.14 0.04 -4.88
CA TYR A 131 -9.56 -1.28 -5.29
C TYR A 131 -10.01 -2.09 -4.08
N LYS A 132 -10.93 -3.01 -4.31
CA LYS A 132 -11.28 -4.03 -3.32
C LYS A 132 -10.19 -5.12 -3.33
N LEU A 133 -10.07 -5.85 -2.23
CA LEU A 133 -9.08 -6.94 -2.14
C LEU A 133 -9.20 -7.93 -3.30
N TRP A 134 -10.43 -8.30 -3.66
CA TRP A 134 -10.68 -9.28 -4.72
C TRP A 134 -10.35 -8.77 -6.12
N GLN A 135 -10.19 -7.47 -6.29
CA GLN A 135 -9.83 -6.87 -7.58
C GLN A 135 -8.33 -6.90 -7.84
N ILE A 136 -7.53 -7.04 -6.79
CA ILE A 136 -6.07 -7.02 -6.90
C ILE A 136 -5.58 -8.39 -7.37
N ASP A 137 -5.09 -8.44 -8.59
CA ASP A 137 -4.43 -9.61 -9.17
C ASP A 137 -3.14 -9.17 -9.87
N SER A 138 -2.37 -10.14 -10.36
CA SER A 138 -1.09 -9.83 -11.01
C SER A 138 -1.27 -8.97 -12.25
N GLN A 139 -2.34 -9.14 -13.00
CA GLN A 139 -2.61 -8.34 -14.19
C GLN A 139 -2.87 -6.88 -13.84
N LEU A 140 -3.63 -6.63 -12.78
CA LEU A 140 -3.89 -5.27 -12.31
C LEU A 140 -2.60 -4.59 -11.87
N VAL A 141 -1.78 -5.30 -11.07
CA VAL A 141 -0.51 -4.76 -10.59
C VAL A 141 0.43 -4.47 -11.74
N GLU A 142 0.55 -5.39 -12.68
CA GLU A 142 1.36 -5.18 -13.89
C GLU A 142 0.90 -3.96 -14.68
N LYS A 143 -0.40 -3.86 -14.92
CA LYS A 143 -0.99 -2.76 -15.67
C LYS A 143 -0.69 -1.41 -15.02
N GLU A 144 -0.92 -1.29 -13.72
CA GLU A 144 -0.68 -0.05 -13.00
C GLU A 144 0.80 0.29 -12.93
N LEU A 145 1.66 -0.72 -12.74
CA LEU A 145 3.09 -0.52 -12.70
C LEU A 145 3.63 -0.10 -14.07
N MET A 146 3.19 -0.74 -15.15
CA MET A 146 3.62 -0.40 -16.50
C MET A 146 3.16 1.02 -16.89
N LYS A 147 1.96 1.38 -16.48
CA LYS A 147 1.45 2.75 -16.68
C LYS A 147 2.32 3.77 -15.96
N PHE A 148 2.69 3.47 -14.72
CA PHE A 148 3.57 4.32 -13.93
C PHE A 148 4.96 4.45 -14.58
N ILE A 149 5.54 3.33 -15.01
CA ILE A 149 6.85 3.32 -15.68
C ILE A 149 6.80 4.14 -16.97
N SER A 150 5.70 4.05 -17.73
CA SER A 150 5.51 4.85 -18.94
C SER A 150 5.51 6.35 -18.62
N GLU A 151 4.90 6.75 -17.53
CA GLU A 151 4.91 8.14 -17.09
C GLU A 151 6.34 8.61 -16.76
N ILE A 152 7.10 7.76 -16.06
CA ILE A 152 8.51 8.07 -15.72
C ILE A 152 9.35 8.16 -16.98
N ALA A 153 9.15 7.27 -17.93
CA ALA A 153 9.93 7.23 -19.16
C ALA A 153 9.75 8.45 -20.05
N ASN A 154 8.65 9.16 -19.87
CA ASN A 154 8.33 10.36 -20.67
C ASN A 154 8.79 11.66 -20.01
N TRP A 155 9.69 11.61 -19.08
CA TRP A 155 10.28 12.81 -18.46
C TRP A 155 11.12 13.63 -19.44
#